data_b4adc5966f83142f3e47b4e35acb1692
#
_entry.id   b4adc5966f83142f3e47b4e35acb1692
#
_cell.length_a   1.000
_cell.length_b   1.000
_cell.length_c   1.000
_cell.angle_alpha   90.00
_cell.angle_beta   90.00
_cell.angle_gamma   90.00
#
_symmetry.space_group_name_H-M   'P 1'
#
loop_
_entity.id
_entity.type
_entity.pdbx_description
1 polymer ?
#
loop_
_entity_poly.entity_id
_entity_poly.type
_entity_poly.pdbx_seq_one_letter_code
_entity_poly.pdbx_strand_id
1 'polypeptide(L)'
;MMNVLAQHSRRGIRLAGAAALLALAALAAPVAAQQVYPTPQAAADAFGEALATSDREALAKVLGPNYRQILPGGVAQDDIYRFLAAWARKHEVVPDGDRRAWLGVGDSGWTMAVPIVRVAQGWRFDPVAGKAEIQRRTIGRNELSTIDTLHALQAAQARYRDGVGQGRYADRLVSRPGTTDGLYWPELPGYPPQAFGPDALAMGPDVPAADAYDGYRYKVLPARGGDGYWIIAWPARYGQTGIGSFVIGAQGGVREADLGANTASRAPRLQGSDVSFGNWIDASPQPVGAK
;
A
#
# COMPACT_ATOMS: atom_id res chain seq x y z
N MET A 1 11.45 -74.19 -53.38
CA MET A 1 12.26 -75.25 -52.73
C MET A 1 12.41 -74.82 -51.26
N MET A 2 11.62 -75.46 -50.48
CA MET A 2 11.99 -76.36 -49.37
C MET A 2 12.61 -75.59 -48.15
N ASN A 3 11.77 -75.40 -47.13
CA ASN A 3 11.74 -76.27 -45.94
C ASN A 3 13.01 -76.13 -45.07
N VAL A 4 13.00 -75.97 -43.78
CA VAL A 4 12.35 -76.73 -42.67
C VAL A 4 12.61 -76.05 -41.37
N LEU A 5 11.58 -75.89 -40.55
CA LEU A 5 11.41 -76.14 -39.09
C LEU A 5 12.63 -76.07 -38.16
N ALA A 6 12.55 -75.37 -37.10
CA ALA A 6 12.47 -76.02 -35.77
C ALA A 6 12.14 -75.02 -34.61
N GLN A 7 11.19 -75.43 -33.89
CA GLN A 7 10.72 -74.94 -32.56
C GLN A 7 11.71 -75.24 -31.43
N HIS A 8 11.36 -74.70 -30.32
CA HIS A 8 11.76 -74.88 -28.87
C HIS A 8 12.70 -73.76 -28.39
N SER A 9 12.44 -73.04 -27.31
CA SER A 9 11.82 -73.51 -26.09
C SER A 9 11.39 -72.29 -25.31
N ARG A 10 10.18 -72.41 -24.76
CA ARG A 10 9.72 -71.53 -23.64
C ARG A 10 10.49 -71.90 -22.38
N ARG A 11 11.00 -70.91 -21.64
CA ARG A 11 10.90 -70.84 -20.14
C ARG A 11 11.75 -69.73 -19.58
N GLY A 12 11.06 -68.84 -18.89
CA GLY A 12 11.53 -68.33 -17.61
C GLY A 12 12.35 -67.06 -17.67
N ILE A 13 11.72 -65.95 -17.34
CA ILE A 13 12.12 -65.11 -16.23
C ILE A 13 10.98 -64.08 -16.02
N ARG A 14 10.05 -64.45 -15.21
CA ARG A 14 9.23 -63.49 -14.47
C ARG A 14 9.97 -63.26 -13.15
N LEU A 15 9.95 -62.02 -12.63
CA LEU A 15 10.46 -61.58 -11.33
C LEU A 15 11.73 -60.68 -11.44
N ALA A 16 11.55 -59.44 -11.91
CA ALA A 16 12.40 -58.30 -11.52
C ALA A 16 11.72 -57.00 -11.95
N GLY A 17 10.52 -56.74 -11.45
CA GLY A 17 9.74 -55.55 -11.81
C GLY A 17 8.91 -54.94 -10.66
N ALA A 18 9.24 -55.22 -9.40
CA ALA A 18 8.44 -54.77 -8.27
C ALA A 18 9.18 -54.07 -7.12
N ALA A 19 10.42 -53.64 -7.36
CA ALA A 19 11.26 -53.01 -6.33
C ALA A 19 11.69 -51.56 -6.61
N ALA A 20 11.26 -50.95 -7.73
CA ALA A 20 11.67 -49.59 -8.11
C ALA A 20 10.61 -48.49 -7.93
N LEU A 21 9.46 -48.80 -7.32
CA LEU A 21 8.34 -47.83 -7.16
C LEU A 21 8.13 -47.35 -5.70
N LEU A 22 9.03 -47.65 -4.78
CA LEU A 22 8.90 -47.29 -3.36
C LEU A 22 9.99 -46.31 -2.86
N ALA A 23 10.79 -45.71 -3.70
CA ALA A 23 11.87 -44.80 -3.28
C ALA A 23 11.70 -43.33 -3.68
N LEU A 24 10.55 -42.89 -4.17
CA LEU A 24 10.30 -41.48 -4.55
C LEU A 24 9.29 -40.76 -3.62
N ALA A 25 8.97 -41.32 -2.46
CA ALA A 25 7.97 -40.73 -1.54
C ALA A 25 8.59 -40.06 -0.29
N ALA A 26 9.84 -39.63 -0.32
CA ALA A 26 10.46 -39.12 0.90
C ALA A 26 11.45 -37.98 0.67
N LEU A 27 11.01 -36.87 0.08
CA LEU A 27 11.70 -35.56 0.20
C LEU A 27 10.73 -34.40 0.02
N ALA A 28 9.46 -34.54 0.40
CA ALA A 28 8.69 -33.37 0.76
C ALA A 28 9.18 -32.98 2.16
N ALA A 29 10.13 -32.05 2.23
CA ALA A 29 10.43 -31.38 3.50
C ALA A 29 9.08 -30.85 4.02
N PRO A 30 8.68 -31.13 5.27
CA PRO A 30 7.43 -30.62 5.80
C PRO A 30 7.51 -29.09 5.71
N VAL A 31 6.68 -28.49 4.88
CA VAL A 31 6.42 -27.06 5.00
C VAL A 31 5.97 -26.89 6.45
N ALA A 32 6.79 -26.22 7.26
CA ALA A 32 6.54 -26.06 8.67
C ALA A 32 5.12 -25.46 8.82
N ALA A 33 4.17 -26.26 9.31
CA ALA A 33 2.81 -25.81 9.49
C ALA A 33 2.83 -24.64 10.47
N GLN A 34 2.05 -23.60 10.19
CA GLN A 34 1.90 -22.47 11.08
C GLN A 34 1.40 -22.94 12.46
N GLN A 35 2.00 -22.44 13.51
CA GLN A 35 1.68 -22.82 14.88
C GLN A 35 0.34 -22.24 15.33
N VAL A 36 -0.41 -23.03 16.11
CA VAL A 36 -1.67 -22.63 16.75
C VAL A 36 -1.43 -22.55 18.26
N TYR A 37 -1.97 -21.52 18.89
CA TYR A 37 -1.77 -21.20 20.30
C TYR A 37 -3.07 -21.30 21.08
N PRO A 38 -3.03 -21.60 22.39
CA PRO A 38 -4.25 -21.74 23.20
C PRO A 38 -4.99 -20.40 23.37
N THR A 39 -4.26 -19.27 23.36
CA THR A 39 -4.81 -17.93 23.53
C THR A 39 -4.19 -16.96 22.53
N PRO A 40 -4.85 -15.82 22.22
CA PRO A 40 -4.23 -14.80 21.37
C PRO A 40 -3.02 -14.13 22.07
N GLN A 41 -3.00 -14.09 23.41
CA GLN A 41 -1.83 -13.60 24.15
C GLN A 41 -0.62 -14.52 23.93
N ALA A 42 -0.78 -15.85 24.02
CA ALA A 42 0.31 -16.79 23.78
C ALA A 42 0.87 -16.68 22.35
N ALA A 43 0.02 -16.39 21.36
CA ALA A 43 0.48 -16.11 20.00
C ALA A 43 1.30 -14.80 19.91
N ALA A 44 0.84 -13.76 20.58
CA ALA A 44 1.53 -12.47 20.66
C ALA A 44 2.90 -12.59 21.33
N ASP A 45 2.98 -13.29 22.48
CA ASP A 45 4.22 -13.51 23.22
C ASP A 45 5.25 -14.27 22.38
N ALA A 46 4.82 -15.35 21.71
CA ALA A 46 5.67 -16.13 20.81
C ALA A 46 6.22 -15.28 19.63
N PHE A 47 5.42 -14.33 19.12
CA PHE A 47 5.87 -13.39 18.11
C PHE A 47 6.95 -12.44 18.67
N GLY A 48 6.71 -11.85 19.84
CA GLY A 48 7.64 -10.95 20.50
C GLY A 48 8.98 -11.64 20.79
N GLU A 49 8.97 -12.87 21.30
CA GLU A 49 10.16 -13.67 21.55
C GLU A 49 10.94 -13.98 20.27
N ALA A 50 10.27 -14.46 19.23
CA ALA A 50 10.88 -14.75 17.94
C ALA A 50 11.52 -13.50 17.30
N LEU A 51 10.90 -12.33 17.46
CA LEU A 51 11.43 -11.07 16.97
C LEU A 51 12.63 -10.60 17.79
N ALA A 52 12.57 -10.69 19.14
CA ALA A 52 13.63 -10.28 20.04
C ALA A 52 14.91 -11.11 19.86
N THR A 53 14.75 -12.41 19.59
CA THR A 53 15.87 -13.34 19.33
C THR A 53 16.32 -13.36 17.88
N SER A 54 15.64 -12.61 16.99
CA SER A 54 15.88 -12.64 15.54
C SER A 54 15.79 -14.05 14.93
N ASP A 55 14.98 -14.91 15.55
CA ASP A 55 14.76 -16.30 15.11
C ASP A 55 13.79 -16.36 13.92
N ARG A 56 14.36 -16.50 12.73
CA ARG A 56 13.61 -16.56 11.47
C ARG A 56 12.74 -17.82 11.36
N GLU A 57 13.15 -18.92 11.96
CA GLU A 57 12.39 -20.17 11.93
C GLU A 57 11.18 -20.06 12.86
N ALA A 58 11.37 -19.52 14.06
CA ALA A 58 10.28 -19.21 14.99
C ALA A 58 9.31 -18.20 14.37
N LEU A 59 9.78 -17.13 13.71
CA LEU A 59 8.91 -16.19 12.99
C LEU A 59 8.10 -16.87 11.88
N ALA A 60 8.69 -17.82 11.14
CA ALA A 60 7.99 -18.58 10.13
C ALA A 60 6.92 -19.53 10.73
N LYS A 61 7.17 -20.11 11.90
CA LYS A 61 6.19 -20.91 12.64
C LYS A 61 5.04 -20.05 13.17
N VAL A 62 5.33 -18.87 13.69
CA VAL A 62 4.32 -17.95 14.25
C VAL A 62 3.48 -17.31 13.15
N LEU A 63 4.10 -16.69 12.16
CA LEU A 63 3.41 -15.91 11.10
C LEU A 63 3.02 -16.74 9.89
N GLY A 64 3.52 -17.97 9.78
CA GLY A 64 3.36 -18.84 8.61
C GLY A 64 4.53 -18.72 7.62
N PRO A 65 4.75 -19.74 6.77
CA PRO A 65 5.93 -19.84 5.91
C PRO A 65 6.08 -18.71 4.90
N ASN A 66 4.97 -18.10 4.52
CA ASN A 66 4.93 -17.01 3.52
C ASN A 66 4.94 -15.61 4.13
N TYR A 67 5.24 -15.45 5.42
CA TYR A 67 5.18 -14.15 6.11
C TYR A 67 6.01 -13.05 5.44
N ARG A 68 7.12 -13.40 4.77
CA ARG A 68 7.95 -12.44 4.02
C ARG A 68 7.23 -11.77 2.86
N GLN A 69 6.16 -12.39 2.34
CA GLN A 69 5.34 -11.80 1.26
C GLN A 69 4.42 -10.68 1.76
N ILE A 70 4.23 -10.58 3.08
CA ILE A 70 3.42 -9.52 3.70
C ILE A 70 4.16 -8.18 3.61
N LEU A 71 5.49 -8.21 3.72
CA LEU A 71 6.37 -7.03 3.69
C LEU A 71 7.44 -7.20 2.59
N PRO A 72 7.09 -6.95 1.32
CA PRO A 72 8.06 -6.95 0.24
C PRO A 72 9.14 -5.89 0.51
N GLY A 73 10.41 -6.30 0.51
CA GLY A 73 11.54 -5.44 0.88
C GLY A 73 12.03 -5.61 2.32
N GLY A 74 11.28 -6.37 3.14
CA GLY A 74 11.65 -6.64 4.53
C GLY A 74 11.32 -5.48 5.47
N VAL A 75 11.81 -5.60 6.70
CA VAL A 75 11.71 -4.57 7.75
C VAL A 75 13.13 -4.12 8.08
N ALA A 76 13.36 -2.82 8.09
CA ALA A 76 14.66 -2.28 8.47
C ALA A 76 15.00 -2.63 9.93
N GLN A 77 16.28 -2.84 10.23
CA GLN A 77 16.71 -3.23 11.59
C GLN A 77 16.29 -2.18 12.62
N ASP A 78 16.35 -0.90 12.27
CA ASP A 78 15.94 0.19 13.14
C ASP A 78 14.43 0.16 13.46
N ASP A 79 13.58 -0.30 12.52
CA ASP A 79 12.15 -0.49 12.77
C ASP A 79 11.90 -1.63 13.74
N ILE A 80 12.67 -2.71 13.66
CA ILE A 80 12.62 -3.82 14.62
C ILE A 80 12.99 -3.32 16.02
N TYR A 81 14.07 -2.55 16.15
CA TYR A 81 14.47 -2.00 17.46
C TYR A 81 13.43 -1.02 18.01
N ARG A 82 12.86 -0.15 17.18
CA ARG A 82 11.76 0.74 17.60
C ARG A 82 10.53 -0.03 18.06
N PHE A 83 10.17 -1.09 17.35
CA PHE A 83 9.09 -1.98 17.73
C PHE A 83 9.35 -2.66 19.08
N LEU A 84 10.52 -3.25 19.27
CA LEU A 84 10.90 -3.92 20.53
C LEU A 84 10.98 -2.95 21.72
N ALA A 85 11.45 -1.73 21.49
CA ALA A 85 11.46 -0.69 22.52
C ALA A 85 10.02 -0.26 22.90
N ALA A 86 9.11 -0.19 21.94
CA ALA A 86 7.69 0.09 22.19
C ALA A 86 7.00 -1.10 22.88
N TRP A 87 7.31 -2.33 22.46
CA TRP A 87 6.86 -3.59 23.10
C TRP A 87 7.23 -3.65 24.57
N ALA A 88 8.48 -3.35 24.90
CA ALA A 88 8.98 -3.39 26.29
C ALA A 88 8.26 -2.38 27.21
N ARG A 89 7.77 -1.26 26.65
CA ARG A 89 6.97 -0.29 27.43
C ARG A 89 5.53 -0.76 27.63
N LYS A 90 4.87 -1.17 26.56
CA LYS A 90 3.50 -1.65 26.57
C LYS A 90 3.24 -2.56 25.39
N HIS A 91 2.64 -3.71 25.66
CA HIS A 91 2.02 -4.55 24.63
C HIS A 91 0.76 -5.19 25.20
N GLU A 92 -0.24 -5.34 24.35
CA GLU A 92 -1.52 -5.89 24.76
C GLU A 92 -2.22 -6.57 23.59
N VAL A 93 -3.08 -7.54 23.89
CA VAL A 93 -4.00 -8.08 22.91
C VAL A 93 -5.31 -7.31 22.99
N VAL A 94 -5.69 -6.66 21.90
CA VAL A 94 -6.92 -5.89 21.75
C VAL A 94 -7.99 -6.78 21.08
N PRO A 95 -9.03 -7.24 21.77
CA PRO A 95 -10.09 -8.04 21.17
C PRO A 95 -10.85 -7.28 20.09
N ASP A 96 -11.25 -8.00 19.02
CA ASP A 96 -12.10 -7.50 17.96
C ASP A 96 -13.17 -8.56 17.68
N GLY A 97 -14.21 -8.56 18.52
CA GLY A 97 -15.20 -9.62 18.63
C GLY A 97 -14.62 -10.93 19.18
N ASP A 98 -15.37 -12.03 19.00
CA ASP A 98 -15.03 -13.34 19.59
C ASP A 98 -14.00 -14.14 18.78
N ARG A 99 -13.69 -13.73 17.59
CA ARG A 99 -12.92 -14.53 16.62
C ARG A 99 -11.66 -13.86 16.11
N ARG A 100 -11.40 -12.62 16.50
CA ARG A 100 -10.24 -11.84 16.07
C ARG A 100 -9.70 -11.00 17.22
N ALA A 101 -8.40 -10.78 17.18
CA ALA A 101 -7.72 -9.88 18.08
C ALA A 101 -6.54 -9.21 17.35
N TRP A 102 -6.13 -8.07 17.84
CA TRP A 102 -5.00 -7.31 17.35
C TRP A 102 -3.90 -7.25 18.40
N LEU A 103 -2.66 -7.27 17.98
CA LEU A 103 -1.53 -6.97 18.85
C LEU A 103 -1.32 -5.46 18.88
N GLY A 104 -1.62 -4.83 20.01
CA GLY A 104 -1.31 -3.43 20.30
C GLY A 104 0.10 -3.31 20.89
N VAL A 105 0.87 -2.29 20.48
CA VAL A 105 2.23 -2.06 20.95
C VAL A 105 2.47 -0.56 21.15
N GLY A 106 3.08 -0.19 22.29
CA GLY A 106 3.32 1.19 22.69
C GLY A 106 2.06 1.92 23.17
N ASP A 107 2.19 3.21 23.39
CA ASP A 107 1.15 4.04 24.03
C ASP A 107 0.26 4.79 23.02
N SER A 108 0.56 4.68 21.73
CA SER A 108 -0.12 5.44 20.65
C SER A 108 -1.44 4.82 20.18
N GLY A 109 -1.84 3.65 20.70
CA GLY A 109 -2.98 2.89 20.17
C GLY A 109 -2.68 2.16 18.86
N TRP A 110 -1.40 2.13 18.42
CA TRP A 110 -1.02 1.41 17.22
C TRP A 110 -1.20 -0.10 17.39
N THR A 111 -1.76 -0.74 16.37
CA THR A 111 -1.91 -2.19 16.31
C THR A 111 -1.19 -2.78 15.11
N MET A 112 -0.59 -3.98 15.30
CA MET A 112 0.00 -4.74 14.21
C MET A 112 -1.06 -5.09 13.17
N ALA A 113 -0.74 -4.92 11.88
CA ALA A 113 -1.72 -5.14 10.81
C ALA A 113 -2.07 -6.61 10.56
N VAL A 114 -1.28 -7.57 11.08
CA VAL A 114 -1.58 -9.00 10.97
C VAL A 114 -2.44 -9.41 12.17
N PRO A 115 -3.73 -9.73 11.97
CA PRO A 115 -4.61 -10.11 13.06
C PRO A 115 -4.28 -11.51 13.59
N ILE A 116 -4.63 -11.74 14.85
CA ILE A 116 -4.67 -13.04 15.48
C ILE A 116 -6.10 -13.54 15.39
N VAL A 117 -6.32 -14.68 14.75
CA VAL A 117 -7.66 -15.22 14.48
C VAL A 117 -7.89 -16.56 15.17
N ARG A 118 -9.15 -16.77 15.59
CA ARG A 118 -9.57 -18.03 16.19
C ARG A 118 -9.80 -19.09 15.13
N VAL A 119 -9.21 -20.26 15.32
CA VAL A 119 -9.39 -21.46 14.51
C VAL A 119 -9.90 -22.61 15.41
N ALA A 120 -10.21 -23.77 14.85
CA ALA A 120 -10.80 -24.88 15.61
C ALA A 120 -9.92 -25.32 16.81
N GLN A 121 -8.59 -25.27 16.66
CA GLN A 121 -7.63 -25.74 17.68
C GLN A 121 -7.08 -24.59 18.56
N GLY A 122 -7.52 -23.34 18.39
CA GLY A 122 -7.00 -22.21 19.17
C GLY A 122 -6.86 -20.93 18.35
N TRP A 123 -5.71 -20.27 18.42
CA TRP A 123 -5.45 -18.98 17.83
C TRP A 123 -4.17 -18.98 17.00
N ARG A 124 -4.17 -18.25 15.89
CA ARG A 124 -2.96 -18.05 15.06
C ARG A 124 -2.99 -16.70 14.37
N PHE A 125 -1.85 -16.21 13.94
CA PHE A 125 -1.80 -15.05 13.04
C PHE A 125 -2.40 -15.39 11.67
N ASP A 126 -3.05 -14.41 11.04
CA ASP A 126 -3.58 -14.54 9.67
C ASP A 126 -2.84 -13.59 8.71
N PRO A 127 -1.77 -14.06 8.04
CA PRO A 127 -1.00 -13.25 7.12
C PRO A 127 -1.78 -12.82 5.87
N VAL A 128 -2.80 -13.58 5.47
CA VAL A 128 -3.64 -13.23 4.31
C VAL A 128 -4.50 -12.01 4.64
N ALA A 129 -5.20 -12.06 5.78
CA ALA A 129 -5.94 -10.92 6.30
C ALA A 129 -4.99 -9.74 6.59
N GLY A 130 -3.79 -10.02 7.10
CA GLY A 130 -2.74 -9.01 7.34
C GLY A 130 -2.33 -8.24 6.09
N LYS A 131 -2.17 -8.92 4.97
CA LYS A 131 -1.86 -8.28 3.68
C LYS A 131 -2.98 -7.31 3.25
N ALA A 132 -4.23 -7.73 3.37
CA ALA A 132 -5.39 -6.91 3.05
C ALA A 132 -5.47 -5.67 3.97
N GLU A 133 -5.17 -5.85 5.25
CA GLU A 133 -5.16 -4.77 6.24
C GLU A 133 -4.03 -3.75 5.99
N ILE A 134 -2.81 -4.21 5.67
CA ILE A 134 -1.70 -3.34 5.27
C ILE A 134 -2.10 -2.50 4.06
N GLN A 135 -2.72 -3.13 3.06
CA GLN A 135 -3.21 -2.44 1.86
C GLN A 135 -4.25 -1.37 2.22
N ARG A 136 -5.24 -1.70 3.05
CA ARG A 136 -6.27 -0.77 3.50
C ARG A 136 -5.68 0.43 4.25
N ARG A 137 -4.74 0.18 5.20
CA ARG A 137 -4.06 1.25 5.95
C ARG A 137 -3.17 2.12 5.05
N THR A 138 -2.54 1.53 4.04
CA THR A 138 -1.73 2.27 3.07
C THR A 138 -2.61 3.21 2.25
N ILE A 139 -3.75 2.72 1.76
CA ILE A 139 -4.74 3.55 1.04
C ILE A 139 -5.19 4.72 1.94
N GLY A 140 -5.67 4.44 3.14
CA GLY A 140 -6.17 5.50 4.03
C GLY A 140 -5.11 6.55 4.38
N ARG A 141 -3.86 6.14 4.62
CA ARG A 141 -2.76 7.08 4.86
C ARG A 141 -2.47 7.95 3.64
N ASN A 142 -2.41 7.36 2.45
CA ASN A 142 -2.15 8.10 1.23
C ASN A 142 -3.29 9.10 0.93
N GLU A 143 -4.53 8.72 1.18
CA GLU A 143 -5.70 9.59 1.03
C GLU A 143 -5.66 10.79 1.99
N LEU A 144 -5.35 10.56 3.26
CA LEU A 144 -5.16 11.64 4.23
C LEU A 144 -4.01 12.57 3.85
N SER A 145 -2.85 12.02 3.47
CA SER A 145 -1.71 12.80 2.99
C SER A 145 -2.06 13.62 1.74
N THR A 146 -2.89 13.07 0.86
CA THR A 146 -3.38 13.77 -0.34
C THR A 146 -4.25 14.97 0.01
N ILE A 147 -5.13 14.84 1.00
CA ILE A 147 -5.96 15.95 1.50
C ILE A 147 -5.07 17.08 2.05
N ASP A 148 -4.09 16.74 2.88
CA ASP A 148 -3.13 17.72 3.44
C ASP A 148 -2.32 18.39 2.32
N THR A 149 -1.88 17.62 1.33
CA THR A 149 -1.15 18.13 0.16
C THR A 149 -2.00 19.11 -0.65
N LEU A 150 -3.29 18.81 -0.86
CA LEU A 150 -4.20 19.72 -1.56
C LEU A 150 -4.36 21.06 -0.83
N HIS A 151 -4.44 21.05 0.49
CA HIS A 151 -4.44 22.29 1.28
C HIS A 151 -3.12 23.06 1.16
N ALA A 152 -1.98 22.36 1.16
CA ALA A 152 -0.67 22.99 0.93
C ALA A 152 -0.55 23.62 -0.47
N LEU A 153 -1.08 22.94 -1.50
CA LEU A 153 -1.13 23.46 -2.88
C LEU A 153 -2.10 24.65 -3.00
N GLN A 154 -3.24 24.64 -2.29
CA GLN A 154 -4.15 25.80 -2.24
C GLN A 154 -3.45 27.02 -1.63
N ALA A 155 -2.73 26.86 -0.52
CA ALA A 155 -1.94 27.90 0.07
C ALA A 155 -0.81 28.39 -0.87
N ALA A 156 -0.18 27.49 -1.61
CA ALA A 156 0.82 27.81 -2.63
C ALA A 156 0.22 28.65 -3.77
N GLN A 157 -0.98 28.33 -4.23
CA GLN A 157 -1.70 29.13 -5.25
C GLN A 157 -2.00 30.54 -4.76
N ALA A 158 -2.36 30.71 -3.50
CA ALA A 158 -2.55 32.06 -2.93
C ALA A 158 -1.24 32.85 -2.91
N ARG A 159 -0.13 32.24 -2.45
CA ARG A 159 1.20 32.89 -2.47
C ARG A 159 1.64 33.24 -3.91
N TYR A 160 1.40 32.34 -4.87
CA TYR A 160 1.72 32.60 -6.27
C TYR A 160 0.94 33.82 -6.79
N ARG A 161 -0.37 33.86 -6.60
CA ARG A 161 -1.25 34.94 -7.04
C ARG A 161 -0.82 36.30 -6.45
N ASP A 162 -0.52 36.32 -5.16
CA ASP A 162 -0.19 37.56 -4.44
C ASP A 162 1.25 38.04 -4.75
N GLY A 163 2.10 37.16 -5.29
CA GLY A 163 3.48 37.46 -5.70
C GLY A 163 3.69 37.43 -7.22
N VAL A 164 4.32 36.35 -7.70
CA VAL A 164 4.76 36.19 -9.09
C VAL A 164 3.62 36.24 -10.09
N GLY A 165 2.44 35.73 -9.71
CA GLY A 165 1.26 35.67 -10.56
C GLY A 165 0.59 37.02 -10.84
N GLN A 166 0.91 38.07 -10.05
CA GLN A 166 0.34 39.43 -10.21
C GLN A 166 -1.19 39.40 -10.31
N GLY A 167 -1.82 38.73 -9.35
CA GLY A 167 -3.27 38.57 -9.29
C GLY A 167 -3.83 37.31 -9.99
N ARG A 168 -3.02 36.59 -10.76
CA ARG A 168 -3.41 35.35 -11.45
C ARG A 168 -2.89 34.12 -10.73
N TYR A 169 -3.63 33.01 -10.81
CA TYR A 169 -3.21 31.73 -10.30
C TYR A 169 -2.27 31.00 -11.27
N ALA A 170 -1.45 30.09 -10.75
CA ALA A 170 -0.59 29.25 -11.56
C ALA A 170 -1.41 28.21 -12.35
N ASP A 171 -1.07 28.01 -13.62
CA ASP A 171 -1.78 27.07 -14.51
C ASP A 171 -1.29 25.61 -14.35
N ARG A 172 -0.19 25.39 -13.63
CA ARG A 172 0.48 24.09 -13.49
C ARG A 172 1.23 23.96 -12.17
N LEU A 173 1.61 22.73 -11.85
CA LEU A 173 2.43 22.46 -10.65
C LEU A 173 3.89 22.85 -10.90
N VAL A 174 4.48 22.37 -12.01
CA VAL A 174 5.88 22.63 -12.38
C VAL A 174 5.90 23.59 -13.56
N SER A 175 6.65 24.66 -13.45
CA SER A 175 6.83 25.65 -14.51
C SER A 175 7.52 25.07 -15.75
N ARG A 176 7.19 25.61 -16.91
CA ARG A 176 7.95 25.33 -18.13
C ARG A 176 9.39 25.85 -17.97
N PRO A 177 10.37 25.22 -18.64
CA PRO A 177 11.74 25.69 -18.59
C PRO A 177 11.86 27.20 -18.94
N GLY A 178 12.58 27.96 -18.12
CA GLY A 178 12.78 29.39 -18.31
C GLY A 178 11.58 30.26 -17.94
N THR A 179 10.53 29.73 -17.32
CA THR A 179 9.34 30.49 -16.91
C THR A 179 9.03 30.28 -15.42
N THR A 180 8.09 31.08 -14.92
CA THR A 180 7.51 30.96 -13.56
C THR A 180 6.00 30.77 -13.61
N ASP A 181 5.48 30.02 -14.59
CA ASP A 181 4.04 29.84 -14.85
C ASP A 181 3.42 28.67 -14.05
N GLY A 182 4.19 28.04 -13.18
CA GLY A 182 3.76 26.99 -12.24
C GLY A 182 4.02 27.35 -10.79
N LEU A 183 3.73 26.45 -9.87
CA LEU A 183 3.98 26.64 -8.44
C LEU A 183 5.43 26.38 -8.06
N TYR A 184 6.12 25.54 -8.82
CA TYR A 184 7.54 25.21 -8.65
C TYR A 184 8.36 25.54 -9.90
N TRP A 185 9.55 26.07 -9.70
CA TRP A 185 10.64 26.21 -10.66
C TRP A 185 11.99 26.04 -9.95
N PRO A 186 13.06 25.62 -10.66
CA PRO A 186 14.38 25.52 -10.06
C PRO A 186 14.87 26.88 -9.54
N GLU A 187 15.57 26.90 -8.43
CA GLU A 187 16.25 28.11 -7.95
C GLU A 187 17.33 28.52 -8.91
N LEU A 188 17.19 29.72 -9.47
CA LEU A 188 18.15 30.32 -10.40
C LEU A 188 18.39 31.80 -10.02
N PRO A 189 19.61 32.32 -10.23
CA PRO A 189 19.87 33.73 -9.99
C PRO A 189 18.89 34.64 -10.75
N GLY A 190 18.30 35.59 -10.03
CA GLY A 190 17.31 36.53 -10.59
C GLY A 190 15.86 36.01 -10.63
N TYR A 191 15.60 34.75 -10.23
CA TYR A 191 14.25 34.23 -10.10
C TYR A 191 13.70 34.48 -8.68
N PRO A 192 12.41 34.80 -8.54
CA PRO A 192 11.78 34.93 -7.23
C PRO A 192 11.68 33.54 -6.55
N PRO A 193 11.46 33.48 -5.22
CA PRO A 193 11.19 32.24 -4.53
C PRO A 193 9.95 31.54 -5.09
N GLN A 194 10.04 30.21 -5.25
CA GLN A 194 8.92 29.38 -5.71
C GLN A 194 7.80 29.32 -4.67
N ALA A 195 6.56 29.16 -5.14
CA ALA A 195 5.38 29.08 -4.28
C ALA A 195 5.22 27.68 -3.63
N PHE A 196 5.79 26.64 -4.23
CA PHE A 196 5.77 25.25 -3.73
C PHE A 196 7.15 24.61 -3.90
N GLY A 197 7.45 23.58 -3.12
CA GLY A 197 8.74 22.90 -3.12
C GLY A 197 8.96 21.90 -4.26
N PRO A 198 10.14 21.26 -4.30
CA PRO A 198 10.54 20.30 -5.35
C PRO A 198 9.70 19.04 -5.40
N ASP A 199 8.90 18.74 -4.37
CA ASP A 199 7.95 17.64 -4.35
C ASP A 199 6.96 17.69 -5.52
N ALA A 200 6.71 18.90 -6.07
CA ALA A 200 5.92 19.10 -7.29
C ALA A 200 6.38 18.23 -8.47
N LEU A 201 7.68 17.90 -8.54
CA LEU A 201 8.27 17.05 -9.59
C LEU A 201 7.71 15.60 -9.55
N ALA A 202 7.34 15.10 -8.35
CA ALA A 202 6.76 13.78 -8.15
C ALA A 202 5.23 13.75 -8.30
N MET A 203 4.59 14.88 -8.58
CA MET A 203 3.12 15.01 -8.57
C MET A 203 2.48 14.93 -9.95
N GLY A 204 3.22 15.10 -11.03
CA GLY A 204 2.67 15.25 -12.39
C GLY A 204 1.89 14.01 -12.89
N PRO A 205 1.00 14.19 -13.88
CA PRO A 205 0.20 13.11 -14.45
C PRO A 205 1.04 12.01 -15.12
N ASP A 206 2.23 12.34 -15.61
CA ASP A 206 3.14 11.44 -16.32
C ASP A 206 4.19 10.79 -15.41
N VAL A 207 4.21 11.11 -14.11
CA VAL A 207 5.11 10.50 -13.13
C VAL A 207 4.85 9.00 -13.05
N PRO A 208 5.88 8.13 -13.07
CA PRO A 208 5.69 6.70 -12.86
C PRO A 208 4.93 6.42 -11.55
N ALA A 209 4.07 5.40 -11.55
CA ALA A 209 3.24 5.13 -10.38
C ALA A 209 4.03 4.74 -9.11
N ALA A 210 5.27 4.26 -9.27
CA ALA A 210 6.15 3.94 -8.16
C ALA A 210 6.75 5.20 -7.51
N ASP A 211 6.87 6.28 -8.28
CA ASP A 211 7.52 7.54 -7.88
C ASP A 211 6.49 8.64 -7.57
N ALA A 212 5.19 8.32 -7.69
CA ALA A 212 4.11 9.25 -7.45
C ALA A 212 4.06 9.69 -5.97
N TYR A 213 3.95 10.99 -5.74
CA TYR A 213 3.95 11.59 -4.42
C TYR A 213 2.84 11.03 -3.53
N ASP A 214 3.20 10.35 -2.46
CA ASP A 214 2.30 9.60 -1.57
C ASP A 214 1.31 8.69 -2.32
N GLY A 215 1.74 8.14 -3.48
CA GLY A 215 0.90 7.26 -4.31
C GLY A 215 -0.17 7.98 -5.12
N TYR A 216 -0.12 9.32 -5.21
CA TYR A 216 -1.08 10.15 -5.93
C TYR A 216 -0.44 11.00 -7.01
N ARG A 217 -1.22 11.34 -8.03
CA ARG A 217 -0.89 12.29 -9.08
C ARG A 217 -1.81 13.50 -8.98
N TYR A 218 -1.29 14.65 -9.40
CA TYR A 218 -1.98 15.92 -9.26
C TYR A 218 -1.95 16.71 -10.57
N LYS A 219 -2.98 17.54 -10.78
CA LYS A 219 -3.06 18.45 -11.93
C LYS A 219 -3.82 19.72 -11.56
N VAL A 220 -3.34 20.85 -12.00
CA VAL A 220 -4.07 22.11 -11.96
C VAL A 220 -5.02 22.17 -13.18
N LEU A 221 -6.26 22.54 -12.94
CA LEU A 221 -7.30 22.73 -13.94
C LEU A 221 -7.74 24.19 -13.87
N PRO A 222 -7.41 25.03 -14.86
CA PRO A 222 -7.89 26.42 -14.89
C PRO A 222 -9.40 26.47 -14.87
N ALA A 223 -9.98 27.40 -14.09
CA ALA A 223 -11.42 27.66 -14.13
C ALA A 223 -11.77 28.41 -15.43
N ARG A 224 -13.01 28.20 -15.91
CA ARG A 224 -13.51 28.98 -17.04
C ARG A 224 -13.56 30.48 -16.65
N GLY A 225 -12.97 31.33 -17.48
CA GLY A 225 -12.94 32.79 -17.26
C GLY A 225 -11.65 33.32 -16.63
N GLY A 226 -10.71 32.44 -16.17
CA GLY A 226 -9.39 32.87 -15.71
C GLY A 226 -9.29 33.30 -14.24
N ASP A 227 -10.42 33.44 -13.54
CA ASP A 227 -10.44 33.99 -12.18
C ASP A 227 -10.41 32.92 -11.07
N GLY A 228 -9.99 31.70 -11.41
CA GLY A 228 -9.94 30.59 -10.45
C GLY A 228 -9.24 29.36 -11.00
N TYR A 229 -9.18 28.34 -10.15
CA TYR A 229 -8.60 27.04 -10.50
C TYR A 229 -9.32 25.93 -9.72
N TRP A 230 -9.11 24.70 -10.17
CA TRP A 230 -9.25 23.48 -9.40
C TRP A 230 -7.90 22.75 -9.40
N ILE A 231 -7.58 22.08 -8.31
CA ILE A 231 -6.51 21.08 -8.29
C ILE A 231 -7.19 19.74 -8.10
N ILE A 232 -6.93 18.79 -8.99
CA ILE A 232 -7.38 17.42 -8.86
C ILE A 232 -6.20 16.54 -8.45
N ALA A 233 -6.46 15.61 -7.50
CA ALA A 233 -5.57 14.52 -7.13
C ALA A 233 -6.28 13.18 -7.38
N TRP A 234 -5.54 12.18 -7.90
CA TRP A 234 -6.07 10.84 -8.15
C TRP A 234 -5.01 9.77 -7.88
N PRO A 235 -5.41 8.55 -7.44
CA PRO A 235 -4.46 7.49 -7.14
C PRO A 235 -3.66 7.08 -8.38
N ALA A 236 -2.35 6.94 -8.21
CA ALA A 236 -1.45 6.46 -9.26
C ALA A 236 -1.79 5.03 -9.71
N ARG A 237 -2.33 4.21 -8.78
CA ARG A 237 -2.92 2.87 -9.01
C ARG A 237 -4.19 2.71 -8.20
N TYR A 238 -5.34 2.76 -8.86
CA TYR A 238 -6.66 2.57 -8.25
C TYR A 238 -6.72 1.24 -7.48
N GLY A 239 -7.26 1.26 -6.26
CA GLY A 239 -7.37 0.11 -5.36
C GLY A 239 -6.05 -0.36 -4.76
N GLN A 240 -4.92 0.27 -5.12
CA GLN A 240 -3.60 -0.04 -4.56
C GLN A 240 -3.00 1.15 -3.80
N THR A 241 -2.92 2.32 -4.41
CA THR A 241 -2.39 3.52 -3.77
C THR A 241 -3.49 4.42 -3.21
N GLY A 242 -4.73 4.26 -3.66
CA GLY A 242 -5.91 4.97 -3.21
C GLY A 242 -7.16 4.48 -3.95
N ILE A 243 -8.33 4.89 -3.48
CA ILE A 243 -9.65 4.71 -4.10
C ILE A 243 -10.21 6.08 -4.47
N GLY A 244 -10.25 7.00 -3.51
CA GLY A 244 -10.77 8.36 -3.68
C GLY A 244 -9.93 9.19 -4.66
N SER A 245 -10.60 9.99 -5.45
CA SER A 245 -10.01 11.14 -6.14
C SER A 245 -10.49 12.40 -5.45
N PHE A 246 -9.62 13.38 -5.33
CA PHE A 246 -9.88 14.58 -4.52
C PHE A 246 -9.74 15.84 -5.36
N VAL A 247 -10.49 16.87 -5.03
CA VAL A 247 -10.38 18.18 -5.67
C VAL A 247 -10.46 19.30 -4.64
N ILE A 248 -9.71 20.38 -4.90
CA ILE A 248 -9.80 21.63 -4.14
C ILE A 248 -9.82 22.81 -5.11
N GLY A 249 -10.61 23.83 -4.80
CA GLY A 249 -10.64 25.08 -5.56
C GLY A 249 -9.95 26.22 -4.84
N ALA A 250 -10.05 27.41 -5.41
CA ALA A 250 -9.53 28.64 -4.79
C ALA A 250 -10.18 28.95 -3.44
N GLN A 251 -11.41 28.48 -3.24
CA GLN A 251 -12.17 28.63 -2.00
C GLN A 251 -12.86 27.32 -1.66
N GLY A 252 -13.13 27.11 -0.37
CA GLY A 252 -13.77 25.90 0.12
C GLY A 252 -12.78 24.80 0.52
N GLY A 253 -13.34 23.67 0.95
CA GLY A 253 -12.62 22.48 1.40
C GLY A 253 -12.34 21.51 0.27
N VAL A 254 -11.63 20.43 0.64
CA VAL A 254 -11.40 19.28 -0.26
C VAL A 254 -12.72 18.53 -0.46
N ARG A 255 -13.00 18.14 -1.70
CA ARG A 255 -14.11 17.26 -2.05
C ARG A 255 -13.57 15.99 -2.69
N GLU A 256 -14.30 14.89 -2.55
CA GLU A 256 -13.91 13.56 -3.02
C GLU A 256 -14.94 12.93 -3.95
N ALA A 257 -14.49 12.04 -4.81
CA ALA A 257 -15.33 11.15 -5.60
C ALA A 257 -14.56 9.86 -5.94
N ASP A 258 -15.25 8.73 -5.95
CA ASP A 258 -14.72 7.51 -6.54
C ASP A 258 -14.95 7.52 -8.07
N LEU A 259 -13.88 7.69 -8.83
CA LEU A 259 -13.91 7.66 -10.30
C LEU A 259 -13.85 6.23 -10.88
N GLY A 260 -13.69 5.22 -10.02
CA GLY A 260 -13.67 3.80 -10.36
C GLY A 260 -12.35 3.31 -10.98
N ALA A 261 -12.34 2.07 -11.44
CA ALA A 261 -11.14 1.40 -11.98
C ALA A 261 -10.50 2.14 -13.17
N ASN A 262 -11.24 2.98 -13.87
CA ASN A 262 -10.74 3.78 -15.00
C ASN A 262 -10.18 5.15 -14.60
N THR A 263 -9.95 5.40 -13.30
CA THR A 263 -9.47 6.69 -12.77
C THR A 263 -8.23 7.19 -13.49
N ALA A 264 -7.24 6.33 -13.74
CA ALA A 264 -5.98 6.70 -14.40
C ALA A 264 -6.16 7.31 -15.80
N SER A 265 -7.21 6.92 -16.53
CA SER A 265 -7.51 7.45 -17.85
C SER A 265 -8.53 8.61 -17.83
N ARG A 266 -9.38 8.68 -16.81
CA ARG A 266 -10.44 9.70 -16.67
C ARG A 266 -9.92 10.98 -16.05
N ALA A 267 -9.24 10.87 -14.90
CA ALA A 267 -8.83 12.03 -14.12
C ALA A 267 -7.96 13.03 -14.91
N PRO A 268 -6.95 12.61 -15.71
CA PRO A 268 -6.14 13.55 -16.49
C PRO A 268 -6.92 14.36 -17.54
N ARG A 269 -8.10 13.86 -17.96
CA ARG A 269 -8.94 14.49 -19.00
C ARG A 269 -10.01 15.44 -18.44
N LEU A 270 -10.21 15.42 -17.13
CA LEU A 270 -11.18 16.30 -16.49
C LEU A 270 -10.81 17.77 -16.70
N GLN A 271 -11.84 18.60 -16.84
CA GLN A 271 -11.78 20.04 -16.94
C GLN A 271 -12.40 20.68 -15.70
N GLY A 272 -12.15 21.95 -15.45
CA GLY A 272 -12.73 22.66 -14.32
C GLY A 272 -14.28 22.58 -14.27
N SER A 273 -14.95 22.52 -15.43
CA SER A 273 -16.42 22.32 -15.51
C SER A 273 -16.86 20.96 -14.96
N ASP A 274 -16.09 19.89 -15.21
CA ASP A 274 -16.44 18.54 -14.75
C ASP A 274 -16.37 18.46 -13.22
N VAL A 275 -15.46 19.23 -12.62
CA VAL A 275 -15.35 19.34 -11.17
C VAL A 275 -16.49 20.20 -10.59
N SER A 276 -16.84 21.31 -11.24
CA SER A 276 -17.88 22.23 -10.75
C SER A 276 -19.26 21.60 -10.73
N PHE A 277 -19.58 20.74 -11.70
CA PHE A 277 -20.90 20.12 -11.90
C PHE A 277 -20.93 18.61 -11.60
N GLY A 278 -19.78 18.02 -11.20
CA GLY A 278 -19.69 16.59 -10.89
C GLY A 278 -20.24 16.25 -9.50
N ASN A 279 -20.46 14.96 -9.26
CA ASN A 279 -20.90 14.42 -7.97
C ASN A 279 -19.71 14.31 -7.00
N TRP A 280 -19.15 15.45 -6.58
CA TRP A 280 -18.11 15.54 -5.58
C TRP A 280 -18.74 15.86 -4.22
N ILE A 281 -18.44 15.04 -3.21
CA ILE A 281 -18.91 15.26 -1.84
C ILE A 281 -17.77 15.81 -0.99
N ASP A 282 -18.08 16.47 0.12
CA ASP A 282 -17.07 16.97 1.03
C ASP A 282 -16.26 15.82 1.58
N ALA A 283 -14.93 15.90 1.42
CA ALA A 283 -13.99 14.94 2.00
C ALA A 283 -13.92 15.20 3.51
N SER A 284 -14.79 14.55 4.25
CA SER A 284 -14.69 14.54 5.72
C SER A 284 -13.59 13.56 6.11
N PRO A 285 -12.63 13.92 6.98
CA PRO A 285 -11.74 12.95 7.58
C PRO A 285 -12.60 11.92 8.32
N GLN A 286 -12.73 10.72 7.75
CA GLN A 286 -13.38 9.61 8.45
C GLN A 286 -12.51 9.30 9.68
N PRO A 287 -13.06 9.32 10.91
CA PRO A 287 -12.30 8.94 12.07
C PRO A 287 -11.85 7.50 11.87
N VAL A 288 -10.54 7.28 11.84
CA VAL A 288 -9.92 5.96 11.81
C VAL A 288 -10.34 5.26 13.10
N GLY A 289 -11.36 4.39 13.02
CA GLY A 289 -11.75 3.56 14.16
C GLY A 289 -13.19 3.66 14.67
N ALA A 290 -14.14 4.19 13.91
CA ALA A 290 -15.55 4.07 14.28
C ALA A 290 -16.17 2.85 13.57
N LYS A 291 -15.90 1.64 14.07
CA LYS A 291 -16.83 0.49 14.15
C LYS A 291 -16.22 -0.59 15.02
#